data_cef44431fb1a8b686c18b1aeda380196
#
_entry.id   cef44431fb1a8b686c18b1aeda380196
#
_cell.length_a   1.000
_cell.length_b   1.000
_cell.length_c   1.000
_cell.angle_alpha   90.00
_cell.angle_beta   90.00
_cell.angle_gamma   90.00
#
_symmetry.space_group_name_H-M   'P 1'
#
loop_
_entity.id
_entity.type
_entity.pdbx_description
1 polymer ?
#
loop_
_entity_poly.entity_id
_entity_poly.type
_entity_poly.pdbx_seq_one_letter_code
_entity_poly.pdbx_strand_id
1 'polypeptide(L)'
;HCNHAPCETVCPVAASSHGRQGQNHMAYNRCVGTRYCANNCPYKVRRFNWFLYNNNDEFDFNMNDDLGKMVLNPDVVVRSRGVMEKCSFCIQSTQAVILKAKNEGREVDKNEFNDACACSAACSTGAMSFGDINNKESEVYKRKKDERVYHLLEYVGTKPNVFYHTKVRNIDKSI
;
A
#
# COMPACT_ATOMS: atom_id res chain seq x y z
N HIS A 1 5.95 -1.03 -2.83
CA HIS A 1 5.79 -0.07 -3.95
C HIS A 1 7.15 0.33 -4.54
N CYS A 2 7.85 -0.67 -5.13
CA CYS A 2 9.17 -0.46 -5.73
C CYS A 2 9.03 0.10 -7.15
N ASN A 3 9.91 1.05 -7.52
CA ASN A 3 9.95 1.56 -8.89
C ASN A 3 10.53 0.53 -9.87
N HIS A 4 11.51 -0.26 -9.41
CA HIS A 4 12.02 -1.43 -10.13
C HIS A 4 11.42 -2.69 -9.50
N ALA A 5 10.14 -2.94 -9.76
CA ALA A 5 9.36 -3.95 -9.07
C ALA A 5 9.58 -5.36 -9.64
N PRO A 6 10.34 -6.24 -8.95
CA PRO A 6 10.59 -7.61 -9.44
C PRO A 6 9.32 -8.47 -9.48
N CYS A 7 8.25 -8.03 -8.82
CA CYS A 7 6.96 -8.70 -8.84
C CYS A 7 6.16 -8.45 -10.13
N GLU A 8 6.46 -7.40 -10.88
CA GLU A 8 5.80 -7.10 -12.14
C GLU A 8 6.34 -7.96 -13.29
N THR A 9 7.66 -8.11 -13.33
CA THR A 9 8.33 -8.84 -14.41
C THR A 9 7.99 -10.33 -14.44
N VAL A 10 7.56 -10.89 -13.33
CA VAL A 10 7.25 -12.32 -13.20
C VAL A 10 5.75 -12.65 -13.23
N CYS A 11 4.89 -11.64 -13.30
CA CYS A 11 3.45 -11.88 -13.35
C CYS A 11 2.99 -12.23 -14.76
N PRO A 12 2.51 -13.46 -15.03
CA PRO A 12 2.15 -13.89 -16.38
C PRO A 12 0.92 -13.18 -16.94
N VAL A 13 0.11 -12.57 -16.08
CA VAL A 13 -1.13 -11.88 -16.45
C VAL A 13 -1.08 -10.36 -16.19
N ALA A 14 0.08 -9.82 -15.86
CA ALA A 14 0.24 -8.41 -15.49
C ALA A 14 -0.76 -7.93 -14.41
N ALA A 15 -1.08 -8.79 -13.45
CA ALA A 15 -1.89 -8.42 -12.29
C ALA A 15 -1.14 -7.48 -11.33
N SER A 16 0.19 -7.53 -11.34
CA SER A 16 1.07 -6.55 -10.69
C SER A 16 1.53 -5.53 -11.71
N SER A 17 1.21 -4.27 -11.52
CA SER A 17 1.56 -3.19 -12.45
C SER A 17 1.61 -1.85 -11.74
N HIS A 18 2.34 -0.88 -12.30
CA HIS A 18 2.30 0.50 -11.82
C HIS A 18 1.13 1.27 -12.41
N GLY A 19 0.47 2.05 -11.58
CA GLY A 19 -0.47 3.08 -12.01
C GLY A 19 0.24 4.36 -12.45
N ARG A 20 -0.52 5.27 -13.04
CA ARG A 20 -0.02 6.59 -13.46
C ARG A 20 0.53 7.43 -12.30
N GLN A 21 0.06 7.18 -11.09
CA GLN A 21 0.48 7.86 -9.85
C GLN A 21 1.73 7.21 -9.22
N GLY A 22 2.32 6.20 -9.85
CA GLY A 22 3.50 5.51 -9.34
C GLY A 22 3.22 4.44 -8.28
N GLN A 23 1.95 4.18 -7.95
CA GLN A 23 1.57 3.10 -7.04
C GLN A 23 1.71 1.75 -7.76
N ASN A 24 2.33 0.78 -7.08
CA ASN A 24 2.34 -0.60 -7.56
C ASN A 24 1.03 -1.27 -7.18
N HIS A 25 0.20 -1.53 -8.16
CA HIS A 25 -1.13 -2.10 -8.00
C HIS A 25 -1.10 -3.62 -7.96
N MET A 26 -2.16 -4.17 -7.39
CA MET A 26 -2.48 -5.59 -7.48
C MET A 26 -3.92 -5.73 -8.00
N ALA A 27 -4.06 -6.08 -9.28
CA ALA A 27 -5.37 -6.36 -9.87
C ALA A 27 -5.81 -7.78 -9.45
N TYR A 28 -6.47 -7.87 -8.30
CA TYR A 28 -6.88 -9.14 -7.71
C TYR A 28 -7.81 -9.96 -8.62
N ASN A 29 -8.65 -9.30 -9.42
CA ASN A 29 -9.56 -9.94 -10.37
C ASN A 29 -8.86 -10.49 -11.63
N ARG A 30 -7.61 -10.14 -11.86
CA ARG A 30 -6.76 -10.63 -12.94
C ARG A 30 -5.79 -11.72 -12.45
N CYS A 31 -5.57 -11.79 -11.14
CA CYS A 31 -4.63 -12.72 -10.55
C CYS A 31 -5.07 -14.17 -10.73
N VAL A 32 -4.17 -15.02 -11.24
CA VAL A 32 -4.37 -16.46 -11.40
C VAL A 32 -3.64 -17.30 -10.34
N GLY A 33 -3.03 -16.65 -9.35
CA GLY A 33 -2.48 -17.31 -8.17
C GLY A 33 -1.17 -18.07 -8.39
N THR A 34 -0.35 -17.74 -9.37
CA THR A 34 0.96 -18.36 -9.57
C THR A 34 1.93 -18.14 -8.41
N ARG A 35 1.72 -17.11 -7.60
CA ARG A 35 2.54 -16.73 -6.42
C ARG A 35 3.99 -16.38 -6.72
N TYR A 36 4.42 -16.36 -7.98
CA TYR A 36 5.78 -16.01 -8.34
C TYR A 36 6.12 -14.57 -7.88
N CYS A 37 5.18 -13.66 -7.90
CA CYS A 37 5.37 -12.30 -7.39
C CYS A 37 5.72 -12.27 -5.88
N ALA A 38 5.21 -13.20 -5.09
CA ALA A 38 5.59 -13.34 -3.68
C ALA A 38 6.99 -13.93 -3.51
N ASN A 39 7.31 -14.95 -4.29
CA ASN A 39 8.63 -15.56 -4.27
C ASN A 39 9.73 -14.58 -4.67
N ASN A 40 9.46 -13.77 -5.68
CA ASN A 40 10.40 -12.80 -6.22
C ASN A 40 10.47 -11.48 -5.43
N CYS A 41 9.55 -11.26 -4.49
CA CYS A 41 9.57 -10.07 -3.64
C CYS A 41 10.64 -10.20 -2.55
N PRO A 42 11.70 -9.36 -2.53
CA PRO A 42 12.73 -9.43 -1.49
C PRO A 42 12.20 -9.01 -0.12
N TYR A 43 11.16 -8.20 -0.09
CA TYR A 43 10.51 -7.71 1.15
C TYR A 43 9.48 -8.68 1.72
N LYS A 44 9.07 -9.71 0.97
CA LYS A 44 8.06 -10.70 1.37
C LYS A 44 6.73 -10.10 1.84
N VAL A 45 6.31 -9.01 1.21
CA VAL A 45 5.10 -8.25 1.61
C VAL A 45 3.83 -8.70 0.90
N ARG A 46 3.92 -9.69 0.02
CA ARG A 46 2.79 -10.22 -0.72
C ARG A 46 2.23 -11.44 -0.03
N ARG A 47 0.90 -11.48 0.14
CA ARG A 47 0.17 -12.53 0.83
C ARG A 47 -0.79 -13.23 -0.12
N PHE A 48 -0.90 -14.54 0.03
CA PHE A 48 -1.80 -15.36 -0.78
C PHE A 48 -3.04 -15.72 0.02
N ASN A 49 -4.20 -15.59 -0.60
CA ASN A 49 -5.46 -15.98 0.01
C ASN A 49 -5.72 -17.46 -0.19
N TRP A 50 -5.40 -18.25 0.81
CA TRP A 50 -5.59 -19.71 0.80
C TRP A 50 -7.05 -20.11 0.94
N PHE A 51 -7.86 -19.29 1.62
CA PHE A 51 -9.23 -19.57 1.99
C PHE A 51 -10.15 -18.43 1.56
N LEU A 52 -11.42 -18.74 1.44
CA LEU A 52 -12.47 -17.74 1.27
C LEU A 52 -12.91 -17.25 2.67
N TYR A 53 -12.18 -16.28 3.21
CA TYR A 53 -12.34 -15.84 4.60
C TYR A 53 -13.71 -15.25 4.93
N ASN A 54 -14.41 -14.71 3.95
CA ASN A 54 -15.74 -14.11 4.12
C ASN A 54 -16.89 -15.13 4.02
N ASN A 55 -16.59 -16.39 3.80
CA ASN A 55 -17.59 -17.45 3.73
C ASN A 55 -16.92 -18.81 4.08
N ASN A 56 -16.46 -18.93 5.31
CA ASN A 56 -15.79 -20.13 5.81
C ASN A 56 -16.10 -20.32 7.29
N ASP A 57 -16.87 -21.34 7.59
CA ASP A 57 -17.38 -21.63 8.94
C ASP A 57 -16.23 -21.92 9.95
N GLU A 58 -15.06 -22.37 9.49
CA GLU A 58 -13.90 -22.58 10.35
C GLU A 58 -13.26 -21.29 10.88
N PHE A 59 -13.43 -20.20 10.15
CA PHE A 59 -12.89 -18.87 10.51
C PHE A 59 -13.98 -17.93 11.02
N ASP A 60 -15.21 -18.42 11.10
CA ASP A 60 -16.36 -17.61 11.43
C ASP A 60 -16.71 -17.72 12.92
N PHE A 61 -16.35 -16.72 13.67
CA PHE A 61 -16.79 -16.53 15.03
C PHE A 61 -18.02 -15.62 15.09
N ASN A 62 -19.06 -15.90 14.30
CA ASN A 62 -20.37 -15.21 14.29
C ASN A 62 -20.47 -13.95 13.40
N MET A 63 -19.61 -13.73 12.43
CA MET A 63 -19.64 -12.54 11.56
C MET A 63 -19.96 -12.83 10.09
N ASN A 64 -20.02 -14.10 9.69
CA ASN A 64 -20.27 -14.49 8.27
C ASN A 64 -21.70 -14.93 8.00
N ASP A 65 -22.58 -14.91 8.99
CA ASP A 65 -24.01 -15.05 8.76
C ASP A 65 -24.57 -13.83 8.02
N ASP A 66 -25.77 -13.95 7.47
CA ASP A 66 -26.37 -12.88 6.66
C ASP A 66 -26.57 -11.59 7.47
N LEU A 67 -26.88 -11.68 8.75
CA LEU A 67 -27.05 -10.53 9.62
C LEU A 67 -25.69 -9.88 9.94
N GLY A 68 -24.66 -10.66 10.24
CA GLY A 68 -23.32 -10.16 10.49
C GLY A 68 -22.73 -9.44 9.26
N LYS A 69 -23.00 -9.94 8.06
CA LYS A 69 -22.55 -9.30 6.81
C LYS A 69 -23.21 -7.93 6.56
N MET A 70 -24.39 -7.68 7.10
CA MET A 70 -25.08 -6.40 6.93
C MET A 70 -24.39 -5.21 7.62
N VAL A 71 -23.53 -5.45 8.61
CA VAL A 71 -22.74 -4.39 9.28
C VAL A 71 -21.42 -4.08 8.59
N LEU A 72 -21.03 -4.87 7.60
CA LEU A 72 -19.81 -4.67 6.85
C LEU A 72 -19.95 -3.54 5.83
N ASN A 73 -18.88 -2.81 5.58
CA ASN A 73 -18.88 -1.77 4.56
C ASN A 73 -19.03 -2.40 3.16
N PRO A 74 -20.14 -2.13 2.43
CA PRO A 74 -20.39 -2.72 1.11
C PRO A 74 -19.40 -2.25 0.03
N ASP A 75 -18.71 -1.13 0.24
CA ASP A 75 -17.72 -0.59 -0.70
C ASP A 75 -16.37 -1.33 -0.62
N VAL A 76 -16.18 -2.16 0.39
CA VAL A 76 -14.97 -2.97 0.54
C VAL A 76 -15.15 -4.31 -0.14
N VAL A 77 -14.40 -4.53 -1.21
CA VAL A 77 -14.37 -5.82 -1.90
C VAL A 77 -13.45 -6.79 -1.14
N VAL A 78 -14.02 -7.88 -0.63
CA VAL A 78 -13.25 -8.99 -0.08
C VAL A 78 -12.73 -9.85 -1.22
N ARG A 79 -11.40 -10.05 -1.25
CA ARG A 79 -10.76 -10.83 -2.31
C ARG A 79 -11.07 -12.31 -2.14
N SER A 80 -11.23 -12.99 -3.26
CA SER A 80 -11.52 -14.42 -3.28
C SER A 80 -10.28 -15.26 -2.90
N ARG A 81 -10.52 -16.53 -2.65
CA ARG A 81 -9.46 -17.54 -2.54
C ARG A 81 -8.64 -17.59 -3.84
N GLY A 82 -7.35 -17.84 -3.72
CA GLY A 82 -6.45 -18.06 -4.86
C GLY A 82 -5.84 -16.80 -5.46
N VAL A 83 -5.99 -15.64 -4.84
CA VAL A 83 -5.38 -14.39 -5.29
C VAL A 83 -4.34 -13.87 -4.34
N MET A 84 -3.43 -13.05 -4.88
CA MET A 84 -2.41 -12.35 -4.10
C MET A 84 -2.92 -11.00 -3.65
N GLU A 85 -2.55 -10.61 -2.45
CA GLU A 85 -2.82 -9.29 -1.89
C GLU A 85 -1.57 -8.61 -1.36
N LYS A 86 -1.59 -7.29 -1.38
CA LYS A 86 -0.58 -6.43 -0.77
C LYS A 86 -1.16 -5.06 -0.44
N CYS A 87 -0.43 -4.25 0.29
CA CYS A 87 -0.76 -2.83 0.47
C CYS A 87 -0.87 -2.12 -0.89
N SER A 88 -1.93 -1.35 -1.10
CA SER A 88 -2.20 -0.59 -2.33
C SER A 88 -1.86 0.90 -2.22
N PHE A 89 -1.34 1.39 -1.08
CA PHE A 89 -1.28 2.81 -0.73
C PHE A 89 -2.66 3.47 -0.78
N CYS A 90 -3.70 2.77 -0.31
CA CYS A 90 -5.08 3.24 -0.30
C CYS A 90 -5.50 3.83 -1.65
N ILE A 91 -5.34 3.05 -2.72
CA ILE A 91 -5.64 3.49 -4.09
C ILE A 91 -7.05 4.07 -4.21
N GLN A 92 -8.02 3.51 -3.49
CA GLN A 92 -9.41 4.00 -3.51
C GLN A 92 -9.48 5.46 -3.05
N SER A 93 -8.78 5.80 -1.97
CA SER A 93 -8.74 7.18 -1.44
C SER A 93 -8.02 8.13 -2.40
N THR A 94 -6.88 7.71 -2.98
CA THR A 94 -6.20 8.54 -3.99
C THR A 94 -7.04 8.76 -5.23
N GLN A 95 -7.77 7.74 -5.69
CA GLN A 95 -8.69 7.88 -6.82
C GLN A 95 -9.91 8.75 -6.47
N ALA A 96 -10.40 8.71 -5.23
CA ALA A 96 -11.49 9.58 -4.78
C ALA A 96 -11.07 11.07 -4.84
N VAL A 97 -9.87 11.41 -4.42
CA VAL A 97 -9.32 12.77 -4.54
C VAL A 97 -9.27 13.21 -6.01
N ILE A 98 -8.75 12.37 -6.89
CA ILE A 98 -8.67 12.66 -8.34
C ILE A 98 -10.07 12.84 -8.94
N LEU A 99 -11.01 11.96 -8.61
CA LEU A 99 -12.36 12.01 -9.11
C LEU A 99 -13.10 13.28 -8.64
N LYS A 100 -12.92 13.65 -7.38
CA LYS A 100 -13.48 14.88 -6.82
C LYS A 100 -13.00 16.10 -7.60
N ALA A 101 -11.69 16.26 -7.78
CA ALA A 101 -11.13 17.37 -8.54
C ALA A 101 -11.63 17.40 -9.99
N LYS A 102 -11.72 16.22 -10.63
CA LYS A 102 -12.25 16.09 -11.99
C LYS A 102 -13.73 16.53 -12.08
N ASN A 103 -14.55 16.15 -11.10
CA ASN A 103 -15.98 16.53 -11.06
C ASN A 103 -16.16 18.05 -10.82
N GLU A 104 -15.23 18.66 -10.08
CA GLU A 104 -15.19 20.09 -9.83
C GLU A 104 -14.54 20.89 -10.98
N GLY A 105 -14.04 20.22 -12.01
CA GLY A 105 -13.40 20.85 -13.17
C GLY A 105 -12.08 21.56 -12.86
N ARG A 106 -11.40 21.19 -11.78
CA ARG A 106 -10.13 21.76 -11.34
C ARG A 106 -8.98 20.75 -11.41
N GLU A 107 -7.77 21.25 -11.38
CA GLU A 107 -6.61 20.41 -11.16
C GLU A 107 -6.59 19.90 -9.69
N VAL A 108 -5.99 18.72 -9.50
CA VAL A 108 -5.80 18.15 -8.16
C VAL A 108 -4.75 18.98 -7.42
N ASP A 109 -5.09 19.48 -6.24
CA ASP A 109 -4.07 20.00 -5.33
C ASP A 109 -3.24 18.83 -4.80
N LYS A 110 -1.94 18.89 -5.01
CA LYS A 110 -1.01 17.84 -4.61
C LYS A 110 -0.98 17.61 -3.09
N ASN A 111 -1.38 18.59 -2.31
CA ASN A 111 -1.48 18.47 -0.85
C ASN A 111 -2.71 17.64 -0.41
N GLU A 112 -3.74 17.51 -1.24
CA GLU A 112 -4.91 16.67 -0.94
C GLU A 112 -4.56 15.19 -0.81
N PHE A 113 -3.39 14.78 -1.30
CA PHE A 113 -2.92 13.40 -1.14
C PHE A 113 -2.32 13.11 0.24
N ASN A 114 -1.97 14.11 1.05
CA ASN A 114 -1.28 13.91 2.32
C ASN A 114 -2.05 13.00 3.28
N ASP A 115 -3.36 13.12 3.30
CA ASP A 115 -4.26 12.32 4.15
C ASP A 115 -4.98 11.19 3.39
N ALA A 116 -4.61 10.95 2.14
CA ALA A 116 -5.25 9.92 1.34
C ALA A 116 -4.88 8.49 1.76
N CYS A 117 -3.83 8.31 2.55
CA CYS A 117 -3.45 7.01 3.06
C CYS A 117 -3.96 6.81 4.49
N ALA A 118 -4.79 5.80 4.71
CA ALA A 118 -5.45 5.56 6.00
C ALA A 118 -4.47 5.41 7.17
N CYS A 119 -3.30 4.78 6.96
CA CYS A 119 -2.30 4.61 8.03
C CYS A 119 -1.62 5.94 8.41
N SER A 120 -1.38 6.85 7.46
CA SER A 120 -0.84 8.18 7.77
C SER A 120 -1.90 9.07 8.43
N ALA A 121 -3.13 9.06 7.93
CA ALA A 121 -4.24 9.82 8.51
C ALA A 121 -4.56 9.38 9.94
N ALA A 122 -4.47 8.10 10.25
CA ALA A 122 -4.69 7.56 11.61
C ALA A 122 -3.49 7.75 12.55
N CYS A 123 -2.33 8.21 12.07
CA CYS A 123 -1.14 8.34 12.89
C CYS A 123 -1.17 9.61 13.74
N SER A 124 -1.65 9.49 14.98
CA SER A 124 -1.78 10.61 15.91
C SER A 124 -0.45 11.31 16.26
N THR A 125 0.67 10.59 16.12
CA THR A 125 2.01 11.15 16.39
C THR A 125 2.63 11.83 15.17
N GLY A 126 2.00 11.77 14.00
CA GLY A 126 2.56 12.26 12.75
C GLY A 126 3.86 11.55 12.30
N ALA A 127 4.12 10.36 12.84
CA ALA A 127 5.32 9.58 12.48
C ALA A 127 5.29 9.05 11.05
N MET A 128 4.10 8.85 10.49
CA MET A 128 3.90 8.43 9.10
C MET A 128 3.42 9.61 8.26
N SER A 129 4.00 9.79 7.10
CA SER A 129 3.53 10.75 6.10
C SER A 129 3.35 10.07 4.76
N PHE A 130 2.37 10.51 4.02
CA PHE A 130 2.06 10.06 2.67
C PHE A 130 1.86 11.27 1.76
N GLY A 131 2.19 11.16 0.49
CA GLY A 131 1.99 12.26 -0.45
C GLY A 131 2.78 12.11 -1.75
N ASP A 132 2.73 13.14 -2.57
CA ASP A 132 3.48 13.21 -3.82
C ASP A 132 4.96 13.55 -3.54
N ILE A 133 5.83 12.62 -3.86
CA ILE A 133 7.28 12.76 -3.70
C ILE A 133 7.91 13.79 -4.64
N ASN A 134 7.22 14.20 -5.69
CA ASN A 134 7.68 15.20 -6.64
C ASN A 134 7.25 16.62 -6.24
N ASN A 135 6.30 16.76 -5.32
CA ASN A 135 5.91 18.05 -4.77
C ASN A 135 6.91 18.49 -3.71
N LYS A 136 7.72 19.53 -4.01
CA LYS A 136 8.77 20.06 -3.12
C LYS A 136 8.23 20.61 -1.79
N GLU A 137 6.97 20.97 -1.75
CA GLU A 137 6.30 21.52 -0.55
C GLU A 137 5.73 20.40 0.33
N SER A 138 5.56 19.19 -0.20
CA SER A 138 5.00 18.07 0.54
C SER A 138 5.90 17.66 1.71
N GLU A 139 5.27 17.20 2.78
CA GLU A 139 5.98 16.67 3.96
C GLU A 139 6.86 15.47 3.59
N VAL A 140 6.38 14.60 2.70
CA VAL A 140 7.13 13.44 2.21
C VAL A 140 8.42 13.86 1.51
N TYR A 141 8.38 14.90 0.67
CA TYR A 141 9.56 15.39 -0.01
C TYR A 141 10.59 15.97 0.97
N LYS A 142 10.14 16.72 1.97
CA LYS A 142 11.01 17.30 3.01
C LYS A 142 11.67 16.20 3.84
N ARG A 143 10.88 15.23 4.29
CA ARG A 143 11.38 14.08 5.07
C ARG A 143 12.35 13.20 4.30
N LYS A 144 12.13 13.00 2.99
CA LYS A 144 13.05 12.23 2.15
C LYS A 144 14.47 12.80 2.10
N LYS A 145 14.64 14.11 2.35
CA LYS A 145 15.94 14.78 2.35
C LYS A 145 16.67 14.72 3.70
N ASP A 146 16.03 14.21 4.73
CA ASP A 146 16.65 14.06 6.05
C ASP A 146 17.80 13.04 5.96
N GLU A 147 18.93 13.34 6.56
CA GLU A 147 20.13 12.48 6.59
C GLU A 147 19.89 11.13 7.27
N ARG A 148 18.85 11.02 8.08
CA ARG A 148 18.47 9.78 8.77
C ARG A 148 17.65 8.83 7.92
N VAL A 149 17.32 9.22 6.67
CA VAL A 149 16.51 8.38 5.78
C VAL A 149 17.31 7.19 5.26
N TYR A 150 16.69 6.05 5.24
CA TYR A 150 17.25 4.86 4.60
C TYR A 150 16.15 4.04 3.91
N HIS A 151 16.56 3.20 2.99
CA HIS A 151 15.70 2.22 2.32
C HIS A 151 16.04 0.81 2.79
N LEU A 152 15.01 -0.01 3.00
CA LEU A 152 15.24 -1.43 3.25
C LEU A 152 15.81 -2.10 2.01
N LEU A 153 16.84 -2.94 2.19
CA LEU A 153 17.49 -3.73 1.14
C LEU A 153 17.91 -2.86 -0.06
N GLU A 154 18.48 -1.70 0.18
CA GLU A 154 18.86 -0.75 -0.87
C GLU A 154 19.79 -1.35 -1.92
N TYR A 155 20.71 -2.23 -1.47
CA TYR A 155 21.69 -2.93 -2.32
C TYR A 155 21.04 -3.83 -3.39
N VAL A 156 19.77 -4.25 -3.21
CA VAL A 156 19.03 -5.05 -4.21
C VAL A 156 18.60 -4.21 -5.41
N GLY A 157 18.57 -2.88 -5.28
CA GLY A 157 18.28 -1.97 -6.39
C GLY A 157 16.80 -1.88 -6.82
N THR A 158 15.88 -2.33 -6.00
CA THR A 158 14.43 -2.29 -6.31
C THR A 158 13.82 -0.91 -6.23
N LYS A 159 14.51 0.07 -5.63
CA LYS A 159 14.07 1.46 -5.43
C LYS A 159 12.66 1.56 -4.82
N PRO A 160 12.49 1.13 -3.56
CA PRO A 160 11.20 1.18 -2.90
C PRO A 160 10.74 2.61 -2.63
N ASN A 161 9.43 2.86 -2.71
CA ASN A 161 8.80 4.14 -2.39
C ASN A 161 8.35 4.23 -0.91
N VAL A 162 8.83 3.34 -0.06
CA VAL A 162 8.70 3.41 1.39
C VAL A 162 10.07 3.73 1.97
N PHE A 163 10.12 4.81 2.74
CA PHE A 163 11.34 5.33 3.36
C PHE A 163 11.21 5.17 4.87
N TYR A 164 12.33 4.98 5.52
CA TYR A 164 12.41 4.85 6.98
C TYR A 164 13.38 5.86 7.54
N HIS A 165 13.08 6.36 8.72
CA HIS A 165 13.98 7.19 9.49
C HIS A 165 14.64 6.37 10.60
N THR A 166 15.93 6.51 10.74
CA THR A 166 16.68 5.91 11.85
C THR A 166 16.17 6.45 13.18
N LYS A 167 15.85 5.53 14.11
CA LYS A 167 15.51 5.91 15.48
C LYS A 167 16.76 6.37 16.22
N VAL A 168 16.75 7.62 16.69
CA VAL A 168 17.78 8.14 17.58
C VAL A 168 17.48 7.63 19.00
N ARG A 169 18.49 7.03 19.64
CA ARG A 169 18.43 6.60 21.03
C ARG A 169 19.54 7.28 21.79
N ASN A 170 19.23 7.79 22.98
CA ASN A 170 20.27 8.19 23.90
C ASN A 170 20.88 6.92 24.51
N ILE A 171 22.14 6.66 24.14
CA ILE A 171 22.89 5.56 24.71
C ILE A 171 23.73 6.14 25.84
N ASP A 172 23.59 5.57 27.04
CA ASP A 172 24.52 5.86 28.12
C ASP A 172 25.91 5.35 27.73
N LYS A 173 26.89 6.27 27.72
CA LYS A 173 28.27 5.95 27.33
C LYS A 173 29.02 5.16 28.39
N SER A 174 28.36 4.83 29.50
CA SER A 174 28.95 4.04 30.62
C SER A 174 28.76 2.53 30.47
N ILE A 175 28.22 2.05 29.35
CA ILE A 175 28.08 0.61 29.03
C ILE A 175 29.10 0.21 27.97
#